data_ea2d4ed649eca7dea1187d21586636d4
#
_entry.id   ea2d4ed649eca7dea1187d21586636d4
#
_cell.length_a   1.000
_cell.length_b   1.000
_cell.length_c   1.000
_cell.angle_alpha   90.00
_cell.angle_beta   90.00
_cell.angle_gamma   90.00
#
_symmetry.space_group_name_H-M   'P 1'
#
loop_
_entity.id
_entity.type
_entity.pdbx_description
1 polymer ?
#
loop_
_entity_poly.entity_id
_entity_poly.type
_entity_poly.pdbx_seq_one_letter_code
_entity_poly.pdbx_strand_id
1 'polypeptide(L)'
;FSTQAEVKRYEDLMNDIKTLVVDKYDGSLKAEHGTGRNMAPFVCHEWGDDAYKAMKAVKELFDPQGLLNPGVIFNDDPQCHIKNFKPLPLLVMSDKRQATSLVADKCIECGFCEVNCLSCGFTLSSRQRIVLQREISRLKQSGEDPTRLALLEKQYRYPGNQTCAGDGLCSMSCPMGINTGDLTHIIRQEALPKGSLGYKAGDFVANHFAGVKSALRPVLSLANFGHSLLGTKAMSGITKGLHNALGIPLWTPAMPKSYQLQATELQATSTMQHNSAALVARCSVTRNYKVVYFPSCINQTMGLAKKSPVEQPLVNKMVSLLQKAGYEIIFPKDMDKLCCGTIWESKGMLDIADRKTAELEAALWEASEQGKYPVLCDQSPCLHRMRECIKKMKLYEPAEFIYTFLREKLIFTPINRPVAIHITLSLIHISEP
;
A
#
# COMPACT_ATOMS: atom_id res chain seq x y z
N PHE A 1 6.24 -24.12 14.95
CA PHE A 1 6.82 -24.96 16.01
C PHE A 1 8.26 -24.53 16.26
N SER A 2 8.59 -24.15 17.49
CA SER A 2 9.89 -23.57 17.85
C SER A 2 10.73 -24.53 18.70
N THR A 3 10.12 -25.54 19.27
CA THR A 3 10.77 -26.49 20.19
C THR A 3 10.42 -27.93 19.83
N GLN A 4 11.31 -28.87 20.20
CA GLN A 4 11.05 -30.31 20.05
C GLN A 4 9.81 -30.79 20.84
N ALA A 5 9.53 -30.16 21.97
CA ALA A 5 8.34 -30.44 22.75
C ALA A 5 7.03 -30.05 22.02
N GLU A 6 7.05 -29.00 21.23
CA GLU A 6 5.90 -28.62 20.39
C GLU A 6 5.73 -29.58 19.22
N VAL A 7 6.82 -30.01 18.60
CA VAL A 7 6.81 -31.01 17.53
C VAL A 7 6.23 -32.34 18.06
N LYS A 8 6.67 -32.74 19.25
CA LYS A 8 6.14 -33.96 19.89
C LYS A 8 4.64 -33.87 20.19
N ARG A 9 4.19 -32.74 20.73
CA ARG A 9 2.74 -32.50 20.96
C ARG A 9 1.92 -32.56 19.66
N TYR A 10 2.47 -32.03 18.55
CA TYR A 10 1.82 -32.15 17.26
C TYR A 10 1.78 -33.56 16.74
N GLU A 11 2.87 -34.33 16.89
CA GLU A 11 2.88 -35.78 16.54
C GLU A 11 1.83 -36.53 17.33
N ASP A 12 1.76 -36.33 18.65
CA ASP A 12 0.78 -36.96 19.53
C ASP A 12 -0.67 -36.60 19.11
N LEU A 13 -0.93 -35.29 18.83
CA LEU A 13 -2.23 -34.83 18.33
C LEU A 13 -2.62 -35.55 17.01
N MET A 14 -1.69 -35.70 16.07
CA MET A 14 -1.96 -36.37 14.80
C MET A 14 -2.29 -37.83 14.99
N ASN A 15 -1.60 -38.49 15.92
CA ASN A 15 -1.92 -39.88 16.28
C ASN A 15 -3.28 -40.02 16.97
N ASP A 16 -3.64 -39.09 17.86
CA ASP A 16 -4.96 -39.04 18.49
C ASP A 16 -6.07 -38.82 17.47
N ILE A 17 -5.87 -37.89 16.52
CA ILE A 17 -6.82 -37.64 15.41
C ILE A 17 -6.98 -38.90 14.56
N LYS A 18 -5.90 -39.58 14.20
CA LYS A 18 -5.95 -40.85 13.44
C LYS A 18 -6.80 -41.85 14.17
N THR A 19 -6.52 -42.10 15.43
CA THR A 19 -7.25 -43.09 16.26
C THR A 19 -8.72 -42.70 16.43
N LEU A 20 -8.99 -41.44 16.69
CA LEU A 20 -10.36 -40.97 16.87
C LEU A 20 -11.19 -41.06 15.58
N VAL A 21 -10.64 -40.59 14.46
CA VAL A 21 -11.37 -40.51 13.19
C VAL A 21 -11.51 -41.91 12.55
N VAL A 22 -10.41 -42.64 12.42
CA VAL A 22 -10.40 -43.95 11.73
C VAL A 22 -10.91 -45.06 12.64
N ASP A 23 -10.26 -45.26 13.79
CA ASP A 23 -10.52 -46.47 14.58
C ASP A 23 -11.86 -46.38 15.35
N LYS A 24 -12.25 -45.20 15.82
CA LYS A 24 -13.48 -45.02 16.60
C LYS A 24 -14.71 -44.71 15.76
N TYR A 25 -14.57 -43.84 14.74
CA TYR A 25 -15.70 -43.33 13.97
C TYR A 25 -15.78 -43.84 12.54
N ASP A 26 -14.87 -44.71 12.11
CA ASP A 26 -14.78 -45.22 10.73
C ASP A 26 -14.83 -44.07 9.68
N GLY A 27 -14.15 -42.98 10.00
CA GLY A 27 -14.11 -41.76 9.20
C GLY A 27 -12.87 -41.66 8.34
N SER A 28 -12.84 -40.65 7.47
CA SER A 28 -11.70 -40.37 6.59
C SER A 28 -10.86 -39.19 7.08
N LEU A 29 -9.53 -39.34 7.04
CA LEU A 29 -8.56 -38.32 7.36
C LEU A 29 -8.40 -37.27 6.24
N LYS A 30 -9.02 -37.53 5.09
CA LYS A 30 -8.86 -36.67 3.90
C LYS A 30 -9.43 -35.27 4.07
N ALA A 31 -10.60 -35.13 4.72
CA ALA A 31 -11.37 -33.89 4.81
C ALA A 31 -11.56 -33.19 3.43
N GLU A 32 -11.87 -31.92 3.42
CA GLU A 32 -12.05 -31.15 2.18
C GLU A 32 -10.75 -30.80 1.45
N HIS A 33 -9.63 -30.71 2.18
CA HIS A 33 -8.32 -30.31 1.63
C HIS A 33 -7.54 -31.44 0.93
N GLY A 34 -8.05 -32.63 0.93
CA GLY A 34 -7.37 -33.83 0.43
C GLY A 34 -6.30 -34.35 1.38
N THR A 35 -5.68 -35.47 1.02
CA THR A 35 -4.69 -36.16 1.87
C THR A 35 -3.38 -35.38 1.99
N GLY A 36 -2.83 -34.92 0.86
CA GLY A 36 -1.56 -34.20 0.84
C GLY A 36 -0.39 -35.02 1.35
N ARG A 37 0.67 -34.35 1.81
CA ARG A 37 1.84 -34.97 2.47
C ARG A 37 1.59 -35.20 3.96
N ASN A 38 0.81 -34.33 4.57
CA ASN A 38 0.61 -34.35 6.02
C ASN A 38 -0.08 -35.58 6.51
N MET A 39 -1.03 -36.10 5.73
CA MET A 39 -1.77 -37.35 6.04
C MET A 39 -1.17 -38.57 5.39
N ALA A 40 -0.15 -38.44 4.54
CA ALA A 40 0.46 -39.57 3.83
C ALA A 40 0.90 -40.75 4.75
N PRO A 41 1.49 -40.49 5.96
CA PRO A 41 1.87 -41.57 6.88
C PRO A 41 0.68 -42.39 7.40
N PHE A 42 -0.53 -41.85 7.32
CA PHE A 42 -1.74 -42.52 7.90
C PHE A 42 -2.62 -43.15 6.85
N VAL A 43 -2.34 -43.01 5.55
CA VAL A 43 -3.18 -43.54 4.46
C VAL A 43 -3.30 -45.06 4.50
N CYS A 44 -2.20 -45.76 4.70
CA CYS A 44 -2.22 -47.21 4.82
C CYS A 44 -3.08 -47.68 6.01
N HIS A 45 -3.04 -46.97 7.14
CA HIS A 45 -3.87 -47.26 8.31
C HIS A 45 -5.36 -47.01 8.03
N GLU A 46 -5.72 -45.96 7.32
CA GLU A 46 -7.11 -45.64 6.97
C GLU A 46 -7.72 -46.63 5.98
N TRP A 47 -6.96 -47.00 4.95
CA TRP A 47 -7.51 -47.79 3.83
C TRP A 47 -7.17 -49.28 3.88
N GLY A 48 -6.26 -49.71 4.75
CA GLY A 48 -5.73 -51.04 4.82
C GLY A 48 -4.72 -51.36 3.71
N ASP A 49 -3.94 -52.43 3.93
CA ASP A 49 -2.81 -52.79 3.07
C ASP A 49 -3.19 -53.08 1.62
N ASP A 50 -4.30 -53.76 1.39
CA ASP A 50 -4.68 -54.13 0.03
C ASP A 50 -5.14 -52.96 -0.82
N ALA A 51 -5.96 -52.09 -0.25
CA ALA A 51 -6.37 -50.84 -0.93
C ALA A 51 -5.17 -49.91 -1.15
N TYR A 52 -4.28 -49.78 -0.16
CA TYR A 52 -3.07 -48.97 -0.29
C TYR A 52 -2.14 -49.47 -1.41
N LYS A 53 -1.92 -50.80 -1.50
CA LYS A 53 -1.16 -51.41 -2.60
C LYS A 53 -1.81 -51.21 -3.96
N ALA A 54 -3.14 -51.36 -4.04
CA ALA A 54 -3.86 -51.08 -5.30
C ALA A 54 -3.72 -49.64 -5.74
N MET A 55 -3.89 -48.65 -4.82
CA MET A 55 -3.69 -47.24 -5.12
C MET A 55 -2.25 -46.95 -5.56
N LYS A 56 -1.24 -47.55 -4.91
CA LYS A 56 0.17 -47.42 -5.27
C LYS A 56 0.46 -47.98 -6.66
N ALA A 57 -0.11 -49.16 -7.01
CA ALA A 57 0.03 -49.72 -8.34
C ALA A 57 -0.58 -48.82 -9.43
N VAL A 58 -1.72 -48.18 -9.17
CA VAL A 58 -2.30 -47.17 -10.08
C VAL A 58 -1.36 -45.99 -10.25
N LYS A 59 -0.79 -45.49 -9.16
CA LYS A 59 0.20 -44.40 -9.22
C LYS A 59 1.40 -44.77 -10.07
N GLU A 60 1.97 -45.96 -9.85
CA GLU A 60 3.14 -46.44 -10.58
C GLU A 60 2.86 -46.66 -12.09
N LEU A 61 1.63 -47.05 -12.44
CA LEU A 61 1.21 -47.20 -13.82
C LEU A 61 1.20 -45.85 -14.58
N PHE A 62 0.73 -44.77 -13.95
CA PHE A 62 0.64 -43.47 -14.56
C PHE A 62 1.88 -42.59 -14.38
N ASP A 63 2.70 -42.89 -13.38
CA ASP A 63 3.92 -42.14 -13.05
C ASP A 63 5.06 -43.06 -12.62
N PRO A 64 5.55 -43.91 -13.55
CA PRO A 64 6.59 -44.89 -13.24
C PRO A 64 7.92 -44.31 -12.79
N GLN A 65 8.13 -42.99 -13.09
CA GLN A 65 9.34 -42.28 -12.68
C GLN A 65 9.15 -41.48 -11.38
N GLY A 66 7.95 -41.48 -10.81
CA GLY A 66 7.66 -40.74 -9.56
C GLY A 66 7.83 -39.21 -9.64
N LEU A 67 7.61 -38.63 -10.82
CA LEU A 67 7.80 -37.18 -11.05
C LEU A 67 6.63 -36.34 -10.58
N LEU A 68 5.42 -36.90 -10.58
CA LEU A 68 4.20 -36.15 -10.26
C LEU A 68 3.92 -36.18 -8.74
N ASN A 69 3.95 -35.01 -8.11
CA ASN A 69 3.64 -34.85 -6.68
C ASN A 69 4.34 -35.88 -5.77
N PRO A 70 5.66 -35.99 -5.76
CA PRO A 70 6.38 -36.95 -4.98
C PRO A 70 6.09 -36.79 -3.47
N GLY A 71 5.83 -37.89 -2.78
CA GLY A 71 5.54 -37.92 -1.34
C GLY A 71 4.14 -37.43 -0.94
N VAL A 72 3.23 -37.21 -1.90
CA VAL A 72 1.82 -36.91 -1.68
C VAL A 72 1.03 -38.20 -1.74
N ILE A 73 0.20 -38.51 -0.73
CA ILE A 73 -0.54 -39.75 -0.51
C ILE A 73 0.40 -40.93 -0.20
N PHE A 74 1.41 -41.18 -1.03
CA PHE A 74 2.41 -42.21 -0.86
C PHE A 74 3.73 -41.61 -0.40
N ASN A 75 4.12 -41.94 0.83
CA ASN A 75 5.37 -41.47 1.41
C ASN A 75 6.00 -42.54 2.27
N ASP A 76 7.22 -42.92 1.94
CA ASP A 76 7.94 -43.98 2.69
C ASP A 76 8.51 -43.47 4.03
N ASP A 77 8.47 -42.16 4.27
CA ASP A 77 8.88 -41.54 5.53
C ASP A 77 7.66 -41.39 6.48
N PRO A 78 7.55 -42.22 7.54
CA PRO A 78 6.45 -42.15 8.48
C PRO A 78 6.41 -40.86 9.30
N GLN A 79 7.48 -40.09 9.28
CA GLN A 79 7.61 -38.84 10.01
C GLN A 79 7.57 -37.63 9.10
N CYS A 80 7.18 -37.74 7.82
CA CYS A 80 7.19 -36.62 6.89
C CYS A 80 6.31 -35.44 7.32
N HIS A 81 5.29 -35.67 8.15
CA HIS A 81 4.38 -34.66 8.69
C HIS A 81 4.97 -33.85 9.84
N ILE A 82 6.05 -34.34 10.47
CA ILE A 82 6.73 -33.64 11.60
C ILE A 82 8.13 -33.15 11.24
N LYS A 83 8.49 -33.18 9.97
CA LYS A 83 9.78 -32.69 9.45
C LYS A 83 9.63 -31.39 8.67
N ASN A 84 10.72 -30.65 8.57
CA ASN A 84 10.83 -29.44 7.77
C ASN A 84 9.82 -28.33 8.16
N PHE A 85 9.51 -28.21 9.44
CA PHE A 85 8.77 -27.08 9.94
C PHE A 85 9.54 -25.79 9.73
N LYS A 86 8.80 -24.70 9.44
CA LYS A 86 9.39 -23.37 9.40
C LYS A 86 9.75 -22.94 10.82
N PRO A 87 11.03 -22.63 11.11
CA PRO A 87 11.41 -22.12 12.43
C PRO A 87 10.81 -20.73 12.67
N LEU A 88 10.48 -20.41 13.93
CA LEU A 88 10.02 -19.09 14.35
C LEU A 88 11.06 -18.46 15.33
N PRO A 89 11.27 -17.15 15.29
CA PRO A 89 10.77 -16.21 14.28
C PRO A 89 11.48 -16.38 12.94
N LEU A 90 10.69 -16.34 11.84
CA LEU A 90 11.21 -16.49 10.48
C LEU A 90 11.85 -15.20 9.96
N LEU A 91 11.37 -14.04 10.46
CA LEU A 91 11.87 -12.73 10.11
C LEU A 91 12.57 -12.11 11.33
N VAL A 92 13.86 -11.92 11.25
CA VAL A 92 14.65 -11.24 12.29
C VAL A 92 14.91 -9.82 11.85
N MET A 93 14.38 -8.87 12.62
CA MET A 93 14.52 -7.43 12.38
C MET A 93 15.02 -6.76 13.66
N SER A 94 15.51 -5.52 13.55
CA SER A 94 16.01 -4.78 14.71
C SER A 94 14.92 -4.57 15.78
N ASP A 95 15.31 -4.56 17.05
CA ASP A 95 14.47 -4.65 18.27
C ASP A 95 13.15 -3.85 18.29
N LYS A 96 13.13 -2.66 17.71
CA LYS A 96 11.94 -1.79 17.73
C LYS A 96 10.84 -2.22 16.72
N ARG A 97 11.10 -3.21 15.89
CA ARG A 97 10.24 -3.60 14.75
C ARG A 97 9.86 -5.06 14.74
N GLN A 98 10.22 -5.76 15.82
CA GLN A 98 9.88 -7.16 16.02
C GLN A 98 8.36 -7.40 15.90
N ALA A 99 7.53 -6.43 16.32
CA ALA A 99 6.08 -6.58 16.23
C ALA A 99 5.57 -6.75 14.78
N THR A 100 6.09 -5.98 13.82
CA THR A 100 5.68 -6.09 12.41
C THR A 100 6.19 -7.37 11.77
N SER A 101 7.42 -7.80 12.10
CA SER A 101 7.95 -9.08 11.63
C SER A 101 7.14 -10.26 12.18
N LEU A 102 6.75 -10.22 13.45
CA LEU A 102 5.89 -11.23 14.07
C LEU A 102 4.51 -11.34 13.41
N VAL A 103 3.93 -10.21 12.94
CA VAL A 103 2.68 -10.25 12.17
C VAL A 103 2.92 -10.90 10.81
N ALA A 104 3.98 -10.53 10.10
CA ALA A 104 4.33 -11.12 8.80
C ALA A 104 4.70 -12.61 8.92
N ASP A 105 5.25 -13.05 10.06
CA ASP A 105 5.54 -14.45 10.34
C ASP A 105 4.29 -15.33 10.47
N LYS A 106 3.14 -14.75 10.73
CA LYS A 106 1.85 -15.48 10.72
C LYS A 106 1.38 -15.86 9.32
N CYS A 107 2.08 -15.46 8.25
CA CYS A 107 1.71 -15.76 6.88
C CYS A 107 1.65 -17.27 6.63
N ILE A 108 0.48 -17.76 6.25
CA ILE A 108 0.22 -19.16 5.91
C ILE A 108 0.43 -19.46 4.42
N GLU A 109 0.88 -18.48 3.65
CA GLU A 109 1.20 -18.59 2.21
C GLU A 109 0.01 -18.97 1.32
N CYS A 110 -1.22 -18.70 1.74
CA CYS A 110 -2.45 -19.07 1.01
C CYS A 110 -2.64 -18.34 -0.33
N GLY A 111 -2.03 -17.16 -0.53
CA GLY A 111 -2.10 -16.40 -1.79
C GLY A 111 -3.27 -15.44 -1.93
N PHE A 112 -4.24 -15.40 -1.00
CA PHE A 112 -5.42 -14.51 -1.12
C PHE A 112 -5.07 -13.02 -1.27
N CYS A 113 -3.94 -12.58 -0.74
CA CYS A 113 -3.46 -11.21 -0.88
C CYS A 113 -2.97 -10.85 -2.30
N GLU A 114 -2.75 -11.84 -3.18
CA GLU A 114 -2.18 -11.61 -4.52
C GLU A 114 -3.14 -10.90 -5.46
N VAL A 115 -4.45 -11.13 -5.32
CA VAL A 115 -5.48 -10.48 -6.14
C VAL A 115 -5.52 -8.95 -5.97
N ASN A 116 -5.15 -8.47 -4.78
CA ASN A 116 -5.11 -7.04 -4.46
C ASN A 116 -3.71 -6.43 -4.62
N CYS A 117 -2.70 -7.23 -4.97
CA CYS A 117 -1.34 -6.74 -5.10
C CYS A 117 -1.09 -6.15 -6.47
N LEU A 118 -0.88 -4.84 -6.56
CA LEU A 118 -0.65 -4.11 -7.82
C LEU A 118 0.57 -4.62 -8.61
N SER A 119 1.54 -5.24 -7.95
CA SER A 119 2.74 -5.79 -8.59
C SER A 119 2.63 -7.29 -8.91
N CYS A 120 1.53 -7.94 -8.55
CA CYS A 120 1.31 -9.36 -8.87
C CYS A 120 1.27 -9.55 -10.40
N GLY A 121 2.00 -10.55 -10.89
CA GLY A 121 2.12 -10.82 -12.33
C GLY A 121 3.15 -9.96 -13.08
N PHE A 122 3.62 -8.85 -12.48
CA PHE A 122 4.69 -8.00 -13.06
C PHE A 122 6.05 -8.23 -12.40
N THR A 123 6.03 -8.33 -11.06
CA THR A 123 7.20 -8.58 -10.22
C THR A 123 6.81 -9.53 -9.10
N LEU A 124 7.22 -9.29 -7.85
CA LEU A 124 6.81 -10.12 -6.72
C LEU A 124 5.47 -9.67 -6.14
N SER A 125 4.62 -10.63 -5.80
CA SER A 125 3.42 -10.42 -5.02
C SER A 125 3.74 -10.21 -3.53
N SER A 126 2.73 -9.79 -2.75
CA SER A 126 2.84 -9.66 -1.30
C SER A 126 3.26 -10.98 -0.63
N ARG A 127 2.65 -12.11 -0.98
CA ARG A 127 3.03 -13.43 -0.46
C ARG A 127 4.48 -13.79 -0.83
N GLN A 128 4.86 -13.62 -2.09
CA GLN A 128 6.21 -13.94 -2.57
C GLN A 128 7.29 -13.10 -1.86
N ARG A 129 6.99 -11.84 -1.54
CA ARG A 129 7.89 -11.00 -0.74
C ARG A 129 8.16 -11.58 0.63
N ILE A 130 7.13 -12.04 1.33
CA ILE A 130 7.28 -12.65 2.66
C ILE A 130 8.10 -13.94 2.56
N VAL A 131 7.78 -14.81 1.60
CA VAL A 131 8.50 -16.09 1.41
C VAL A 131 9.99 -15.87 1.15
N LEU A 132 10.33 -14.94 0.26
CA LEU A 132 11.73 -14.64 -0.04
C LEU A 132 12.46 -13.98 1.14
N GLN A 133 11.80 -13.11 1.89
CA GLN A 133 12.39 -12.53 3.10
C GLN A 133 12.63 -13.56 4.20
N ARG A 134 11.77 -14.55 4.33
CA ARG A 134 11.97 -15.70 5.22
C ARG A 134 13.22 -16.48 4.82
N GLU A 135 13.41 -16.78 3.54
CA GLU A 135 14.60 -17.48 3.08
C GLU A 135 15.87 -16.64 3.24
N ILE A 136 15.82 -15.34 2.94
CA ILE A 136 16.94 -14.41 3.20
C ILE A 136 17.28 -14.39 4.69
N SER A 137 16.29 -14.31 5.56
CA SER A 137 16.49 -14.33 7.03
C SER A 137 17.06 -15.66 7.50
N ARG A 138 16.60 -16.78 6.98
CA ARG A 138 17.11 -18.11 7.27
C ARG A 138 18.59 -18.23 6.92
N LEU A 139 18.96 -17.85 5.70
CA LEU A 139 20.34 -17.89 5.23
C LEU A 139 21.27 -16.96 6.05
N LYS A 140 20.77 -15.79 6.47
CA LYS A 140 21.51 -14.89 7.36
C LYS A 140 21.78 -15.51 8.72
N GLN A 141 20.84 -16.25 9.27
CA GLN A 141 20.96 -16.88 10.57
C GLN A 141 21.82 -18.14 10.54
N SER A 142 21.66 -18.99 9.51
CA SER A 142 22.38 -20.24 9.38
C SER A 142 23.82 -20.06 8.86
N GLY A 143 24.07 -19.04 8.04
CA GLY A 143 25.34 -18.89 7.36
C GLY A 143 25.65 -19.97 6.31
N GLU A 144 24.69 -20.82 5.95
CA GLU A 144 24.89 -22.02 5.12
C GLU A 144 25.37 -21.73 3.70
N ASP A 145 24.82 -20.69 3.04
CA ASP A 145 25.12 -20.37 1.63
C ASP A 145 25.22 -18.86 1.41
N PRO A 146 26.39 -18.27 1.67
CA PRO A 146 26.62 -16.83 1.46
C PRO A 146 26.42 -16.39 0.01
N THR A 147 26.71 -17.26 -0.96
CA THR A 147 26.58 -16.94 -2.40
C THR A 147 25.12 -16.81 -2.78
N ARG A 148 24.30 -17.76 -2.36
CA ARG A 148 22.84 -17.71 -2.55
C ARG A 148 22.22 -16.54 -1.83
N LEU A 149 22.63 -16.24 -0.61
CA LEU A 149 22.19 -15.08 0.15
C LEU A 149 22.44 -13.78 -0.64
N ALA A 150 23.68 -13.56 -1.08
CA ALA A 150 24.03 -12.37 -1.85
C ALA A 150 23.23 -12.24 -3.16
N LEU A 151 22.99 -13.37 -3.84
CA LEU A 151 22.17 -13.40 -5.05
C LEU A 151 20.70 -13.03 -4.75
N LEU A 152 20.11 -13.61 -3.72
CA LEU A 152 18.72 -13.32 -3.32
C LEU A 152 18.54 -11.87 -2.89
N GLU A 153 19.45 -11.31 -2.10
CA GLU A 153 19.40 -9.90 -1.69
C GLU A 153 19.49 -8.96 -2.90
N LYS A 154 20.41 -9.25 -3.84
CA LYS A 154 20.54 -8.48 -5.08
C LYS A 154 19.28 -8.55 -5.94
N GLN A 155 18.74 -9.75 -6.13
CA GLN A 155 17.54 -9.97 -6.94
C GLN A 155 16.27 -9.44 -6.27
N TYR A 156 16.17 -9.46 -4.94
CA TYR A 156 15.03 -8.93 -4.20
C TYR A 156 14.91 -7.40 -4.27
N ARG A 157 16.03 -6.70 -4.47
CA ARG A 157 16.12 -5.23 -4.39
C ARG A 157 15.07 -4.50 -5.22
N TYR A 158 14.92 -4.85 -6.50
CA TYR A 158 13.92 -4.21 -7.37
C TYR A 158 12.55 -4.89 -7.25
N PRO A 159 12.37 -6.18 -7.59
CA PRO A 159 11.04 -6.78 -7.65
C PRO A 159 10.41 -6.97 -6.28
N GLY A 160 11.19 -7.12 -5.22
CA GLY A 160 10.68 -7.26 -3.85
C GLY A 160 10.45 -5.92 -3.17
N ASN A 161 11.48 -5.11 -3.12
CA ASN A 161 11.48 -3.89 -2.30
C ASN A 161 10.94 -2.67 -3.06
N GLN A 162 11.44 -2.38 -4.28
CA GLN A 162 11.10 -1.12 -4.97
C GLN A 162 9.70 -1.13 -5.60
N THR A 163 9.20 -2.27 -6.02
CA THR A 163 7.90 -2.40 -6.70
C THR A 163 6.71 -2.58 -5.75
N CYS A 164 6.93 -2.68 -4.44
CA CYS A 164 5.83 -2.61 -3.48
C CYS A 164 5.28 -1.18 -3.41
N ALA A 165 3.99 -1.01 -3.64
CA ALA A 165 3.33 0.28 -3.52
C ALA A 165 3.24 0.76 -2.06
N GLY A 166 3.30 -0.14 -1.08
CA GLY A 166 3.12 0.17 0.34
C GLY A 166 1.71 0.61 0.68
N ASP A 167 0.74 0.20 -0.13
CA ASP A 167 -0.65 0.66 -0.09
C ASP A 167 -1.53 -0.07 0.92
N GLY A 168 -1.06 -1.17 1.50
CA GLY A 168 -1.81 -1.97 2.46
C GLY A 168 -2.95 -2.81 1.88
N LEU A 169 -3.27 -2.71 0.58
CA LEU A 169 -4.37 -3.45 -0.05
C LEU A 169 -4.30 -4.96 0.15
N CYS A 170 -3.09 -5.49 0.27
CA CYS A 170 -2.88 -6.92 0.50
C CYS A 170 -3.46 -7.41 1.84
N SER A 171 -3.61 -6.56 2.84
CA SER A 171 -4.18 -6.93 4.14
C SER A 171 -5.68 -7.20 4.08
N MET A 172 -6.40 -6.60 3.13
CA MET A 172 -7.85 -6.72 3.03
C MET A 172 -8.35 -8.12 2.75
N SER A 173 -7.63 -8.86 1.89
CA SER A 173 -7.95 -10.26 1.59
C SER A 173 -7.11 -11.25 2.40
N CYS A 174 -6.29 -10.76 3.33
CA CYS A 174 -5.45 -11.61 4.14
C CYS A 174 -6.20 -12.12 5.38
N PRO A 175 -6.44 -13.44 5.54
CA PRO A 175 -7.12 -13.97 6.72
C PRO A 175 -6.35 -13.72 8.02
N MET A 176 -5.04 -13.42 7.92
CA MET A 176 -4.18 -13.07 9.05
C MET A 176 -3.98 -11.56 9.23
N GLY A 177 -4.64 -10.72 8.43
CA GLY A 177 -4.55 -9.26 8.51
C GLY A 177 -3.16 -8.68 8.20
N ILE A 178 -2.33 -9.37 7.40
CA ILE A 178 -0.94 -8.98 7.17
C ILE A 178 -0.85 -7.89 6.11
N ASN A 179 -0.35 -6.72 6.49
CA ASN A 179 0.09 -5.67 5.58
C ASN A 179 1.56 -5.86 5.21
N THR A 180 1.82 -6.34 3.99
CA THR A 180 3.21 -6.50 3.50
C THR A 180 3.89 -5.14 3.22
N GLY A 181 3.11 -4.06 3.07
CA GLY A 181 3.63 -2.70 2.96
C GLY A 181 4.46 -2.30 4.17
N ASP A 182 3.99 -2.60 5.39
CA ASP A 182 4.71 -2.30 6.63
C ASP A 182 6.06 -3.01 6.70
N LEU A 183 6.08 -4.31 6.35
CA LEU A 183 7.33 -5.07 6.23
C LEU A 183 8.28 -4.41 5.21
N THR A 184 7.77 -3.98 4.07
CA THR A 184 8.57 -3.33 3.03
C THR A 184 9.12 -1.98 3.50
N HIS A 185 8.35 -1.20 4.24
CA HIS A 185 8.82 0.07 4.82
C HIS A 185 9.98 -0.15 5.79
N ILE A 186 9.92 -1.20 6.60
CA ILE A 186 11.01 -1.57 7.51
C ILE A 186 12.27 -1.98 6.73
N ILE A 187 12.12 -2.84 5.72
CA ILE A 187 13.25 -3.25 4.86
C ILE A 187 13.89 -2.04 4.18
N ARG A 188 13.09 -1.08 3.69
CA ARG A 188 13.59 0.17 3.12
C ARG A 188 14.36 1.02 4.12
N GLN A 189 13.87 1.07 5.35
CA GLN A 189 14.54 1.82 6.42
C GLN A 189 15.87 1.17 6.82
N GLU A 190 15.96 -0.15 6.88
CA GLU A 190 17.21 -0.87 7.12
C GLU A 190 18.22 -0.67 5.98
N ALA A 191 17.73 -0.62 4.74
CA ALA A 191 18.54 -0.34 3.56
C ALA A 191 19.03 1.12 3.46
N LEU A 192 18.44 2.04 4.23
CA LEU A 192 18.77 3.46 4.23
C LEU A 192 19.15 3.96 5.63
N PRO A 193 20.35 3.62 6.12
CA PRO A 193 20.77 3.99 7.47
C PRO A 193 20.80 5.51 7.67
N LYS A 194 20.50 5.95 8.90
CA LYS A 194 20.70 7.33 9.33
C LYS A 194 22.17 7.73 9.10
N GLY A 195 22.39 8.88 8.46
CA GLY A 195 23.74 9.34 8.12
C GLY A 195 24.22 8.98 6.71
N SER A 196 23.56 8.07 5.98
CA SER A 196 23.83 7.85 4.57
C SER A 196 23.53 9.10 3.73
N LEU A 197 24.18 9.23 2.58
CA LEU A 197 23.95 10.37 1.67
C LEU A 197 22.47 10.47 1.24
N GLY A 198 21.83 9.33 0.97
CA GLY A 198 20.42 9.30 0.62
C GLY A 198 19.51 9.78 1.75
N TYR A 199 19.80 9.37 3.00
CA TYR A 199 19.05 9.84 4.16
C TYR A 199 19.25 11.35 4.38
N LYS A 200 20.49 11.84 4.32
CA LYS A 200 20.80 13.28 4.45
C LYS A 200 20.12 14.12 3.37
N ALA A 201 20.10 13.63 2.12
CA ALA A 201 19.37 14.28 1.04
C ALA A 201 17.86 14.35 1.31
N GLY A 202 17.27 13.25 1.81
CA GLY A 202 15.86 13.22 2.19
C GLY A 202 15.52 14.17 3.33
N ASP A 203 16.39 14.28 4.35
CA ASP A 203 16.24 15.21 5.46
C ASP A 203 16.40 16.67 5.00
N PHE A 204 17.37 16.96 4.14
CA PHE A 204 17.52 18.26 3.52
C PHE A 204 16.27 18.70 2.76
N VAL A 205 15.70 17.80 1.94
CA VAL A 205 14.44 18.05 1.22
C VAL A 205 13.30 18.32 2.19
N ALA A 206 13.21 17.59 3.32
CA ALA A 206 12.17 17.81 4.32
C ALA A 206 12.27 19.18 4.98
N ASN A 207 13.48 19.60 5.33
CA ASN A 207 13.75 20.88 5.99
C ASN A 207 13.56 22.08 5.03
N HIS A 208 13.77 21.89 3.72
CA HIS A 208 13.66 22.93 2.70
C HIS A 208 12.48 22.70 1.74
N PHE A 209 11.41 22.06 2.21
CA PHE A 209 10.35 21.53 1.36
C PHE A 209 9.66 22.59 0.49
N ALA A 210 9.38 23.77 1.01
CA ALA A 210 8.82 24.89 0.24
C ALA A 210 9.75 25.31 -0.91
N GLY A 211 11.06 25.42 -0.64
CA GLY A 211 12.07 25.75 -1.65
C GLY A 211 12.16 24.70 -2.75
N VAL A 212 12.11 23.41 -2.38
CA VAL A 212 12.11 22.29 -3.33
C VAL A 212 10.88 22.32 -4.23
N LYS A 213 9.68 22.54 -3.67
CA LYS A 213 8.45 22.71 -4.48
C LYS A 213 8.56 23.90 -5.43
N SER A 214 9.08 25.02 -4.95
CA SER A 214 9.27 26.21 -5.78
C SER A 214 10.26 25.98 -6.92
N ALA A 215 11.34 25.23 -6.67
CA ALA A 215 12.32 24.86 -7.69
C ALA A 215 11.77 23.83 -8.70
N LEU A 216 10.83 22.97 -8.29
CA LEU A 216 10.21 21.99 -9.17
C LEU A 216 9.29 22.63 -10.23
N ARG A 217 8.61 23.72 -9.89
CA ARG A 217 7.70 24.43 -10.80
C ARG A 217 8.34 24.86 -12.12
N PRO A 218 9.47 25.60 -12.15
CA PRO A 218 10.14 25.94 -13.41
C PRO A 218 10.63 24.71 -14.17
N VAL A 219 11.07 23.64 -13.50
CA VAL A 219 11.49 22.40 -14.16
C VAL A 219 10.30 21.75 -14.90
N LEU A 220 9.13 21.68 -14.28
CA LEU A 220 7.91 21.19 -14.93
C LEU A 220 7.48 22.08 -16.10
N SER A 221 7.60 23.39 -15.97
CA SER A 221 7.31 24.35 -17.05
C SER A 221 8.24 24.16 -18.23
N LEU A 222 9.55 24.02 -17.97
CA LEU A 222 10.57 23.78 -18.99
C LEU A 222 10.35 22.44 -19.69
N ALA A 223 10.06 21.37 -18.95
CA ALA A 223 9.75 20.06 -19.51
C ALA A 223 8.50 20.10 -20.41
N ASN A 224 7.47 20.82 -19.99
CA ASN A 224 6.26 21.01 -20.80
C ASN A 224 6.51 21.84 -22.06
N PHE A 225 7.32 22.91 -21.95
CA PHE A 225 7.75 23.71 -23.10
C PHE A 225 8.60 22.87 -24.07
N GLY A 226 9.59 22.15 -23.57
CA GLY A 226 10.42 21.23 -24.38
C GLY A 226 9.55 20.18 -25.09
N HIS A 227 8.55 19.61 -24.41
CA HIS A 227 7.60 18.71 -25.04
C HIS A 227 6.79 19.37 -26.17
N SER A 228 6.45 20.65 -25.99
CA SER A 228 5.72 21.40 -27.04
C SER A 228 6.57 21.67 -28.27
N LEU A 229 7.87 21.87 -28.09
CA LEU A 229 8.80 22.18 -29.16
C LEU A 229 9.32 20.90 -29.88
N LEU A 230 9.77 19.90 -29.11
CA LEU A 230 10.46 18.71 -29.62
C LEU A 230 9.53 17.52 -29.89
N GLY A 231 8.33 17.55 -29.33
CA GLY A 231 7.36 16.44 -29.40
C GLY A 231 7.70 15.25 -28.52
N THR A 232 6.78 14.29 -28.48
CA THR A 232 6.85 13.14 -27.53
C THR A 232 8.04 12.21 -27.79
N LYS A 233 8.34 11.89 -29.04
CA LYS A 233 9.41 10.93 -29.39
C LYS A 233 10.81 11.45 -29.01
N ALA A 234 11.09 12.71 -29.35
CA ALA A 234 12.39 13.32 -29.03
C ALA A 234 12.57 13.49 -27.51
N MET A 235 11.54 14.00 -26.81
CA MET A 235 11.57 14.12 -25.35
C MET A 235 11.80 12.79 -24.66
N SER A 236 11.11 11.73 -25.08
CA SER A 236 11.32 10.39 -24.52
C SER A 236 12.73 9.87 -24.77
N GLY A 237 13.32 10.11 -25.94
CA GLY A 237 14.70 9.72 -26.27
C GLY A 237 15.73 10.44 -25.41
N ILE A 238 15.64 11.78 -25.31
CA ILE A 238 16.53 12.61 -24.52
C ILE A 238 16.47 12.21 -23.04
N THR A 239 15.27 12.10 -22.47
CA THR A 239 15.09 11.79 -21.05
C THR A 239 15.48 10.36 -20.71
N LYS A 240 15.36 9.39 -21.64
CA LYS A 240 15.90 8.03 -21.50
C LYS A 240 17.44 8.04 -21.46
N GLY A 241 18.09 8.83 -22.31
CA GLY A 241 19.54 9.03 -22.25
C GLY A 241 19.98 9.63 -20.92
N LEU A 242 19.33 10.69 -20.47
CA LEU A 242 19.61 11.31 -19.17
C LEU A 242 19.31 10.38 -17.98
N HIS A 243 18.26 9.55 -18.05
CA HIS A 243 17.97 8.54 -17.05
C HIS A 243 19.13 7.53 -16.93
N ASN A 244 19.60 7.01 -18.07
CA ASN A 244 20.69 6.03 -18.10
C ASN A 244 22.02 6.61 -17.58
N ALA A 245 22.28 7.90 -17.87
CA ALA A 245 23.53 8.56 -17.48
C ALA A 245 23.52 9.09 -16.03
N LEU A 246 22.42 9.64 -15.57
CA LEU A 246 22.32 10.40 -14.32
C LEU A 246 21.30 9.83 -13.34
N GLY A 247 20.55 8.79 -13.70
CA GLY A 247 19.52 8.19 -12.83
C GLY A 247 18.31 9.08 -12.56
N ILE A 248 18.10 10.15 -13.32
CA ILE A 248 16.93 11.03 -13.14
C ILE A 248 15.64 10.30 -13.54
N PRO A 249 14.47 10.67 -12.96
CA PRO A 249 13.21 10.07 -13.34
C PRO A 249 12.90 10.17 -14.84
N LEU A 250 12.33 9.10 -15.40
CA LEU A 250 11.90 9.12 -16.80
C LEU A 250 10.73 10.11 -16.98
N TRP A 251 10.83 10.91 -18.02
CA TRP A 251 9.73 11.76 -18.44
C TRP A 251 8.67 10.94 -19.19
N THR A 252 7.40 11.29 -18.97
CA THR A 252 6.27 10.71 -19.69
C THR A 252 5.38 11.80 -20.29
N PRO A 253 4.63 11.52 -21.37
CA PRO A 253 3.67 12.49 -21.95
C PRO A 253 2.56 12.91 -20.97
N ALA A 254 2.30 12.11 -19.95
CA ALA A 254 1.34 12.40 -18.89
C ALA A 254 1.89 13.35 -17.80
N MET A 255 3.18 13.74 -17.89
CA MET A 255 3.75 14.67 -16.91
C MET A 255 2.98 15.98 -16.90
N PRO A 256 2.49 16.43 -15.74
CA PRO A 256 1.66 17.63 -15.64
C PRO A 256 2.46 18.91 -15.85
N LYS A 257 1.75 19.98 -16.22
CA LYS A 257 2.30 21.34 -16.16
C LYS A 257 2.53 21.75 -14.72
N SER A 258 3.42 22.74 -14.51
CA SER A 258 3.48 23.38 -13.20
C SER A 258 2.16 24.04 -12.83
N TYR A 259 1.86 24.04 -11.54
CA TYR A 259 0.73 24.74 -10.96
C TYR A 259 1.18 25.51 -9.72
N GLN A 260 0.57 26.65 -9.49
CA GLN A 260 0.74 27.43 -8.27
C GLN A 260 -0.63 27.94 -7.85
N LEU A 261 -1.01 27.63 -6.64
CA LEU A 261 -2.22 28.19 -6.04
C LEU A 261 -2.06 29.70 -5.94
N GLN A 262 -2.96 30.45 -6.57
CA GLN A 262 -2.85 31.92 -6.62
C GLN A 262 -3.37 32.54 -5.32
N ALA A 263 -2.77 33.65 -4.89
CA ALA A 263 -3.21 34.38 -3.70
C ALA A 263 -4.66 34.88 -3.83
N THR A 264 -5.12 35.18 -5.05
CA THR A 264 -6.51 35.52 -5.35
C THR A 264 -7.48 34.37 -5.07
N GLU A 265 -7.05 33.13 -5.27
CA GLU A 265 -7.84 31.93 -4.92
C GLU A 265 -7.88 31.70 -3.40
N LEU A 266 -6.81 32.09 -2.69
CA LEU A 266 -6.73 32.10 -1.24
C LEU A 266 -7.54 33.26 -0.62
N GLN A 267 -7.65 34.39 -1.30
CA GLN A 267 -8.34 35.61 -0.82
C GLN A 267 -9.81 35.69 -1.27
N ALA A 268 -10.22 34.98 -2.32
CA ALA A 268 -11.61 34.95 -2.81
C ALA A 268 -12.63 34.49 -1.74
N THR A 269 -12.14 33.94 -0.62
CA THR A 269 -12.94 33.58 0.55
C THR A 269 -13.35 34.80 1.40
N SER A 270 -12.65 35.93 1.31
CA SER A 270 -12.94 37.12 2.14
C SER A 270 -13.66 38.28 1.41
N THR A 271 -13.69 38.27 0.06
CA THR A 271 -14.11 39.45 -0.70
C THR A 271 -15.36 39.28 -1.56
N MET A 272 -15.94 38.06 -1.66
CA MET A 272 -17.19 37.87 -2.42
C MET A 272 -18.46 38.30 -1.69
N GLN A 273 -18.34 39.08 -0.62
CA GLN A 273 -19.53 39.65 0.08
C GLN A 273 -20.24 40.77 -0.70
N HIS A 274 -19.70 41.27 -1.85
CA HIS A 274 -20.27 42.50 -2.40
C HIS A 274 -20.75 42.52 -3.87
N ASN A 275 -20.57 41.47 -4.69
CA ASN A 275 -20.90 41.65 -6.13
C ASN A 275 -21.78 40.53 -6.78
N SER A 276 -22.57 39.76 -6.02
CA SER A 276 -23.52 38.81 -6.64
C SER A 276 -24.93 38.91 -6.05
N ALA A 277 -25.44 40.12 -5.96
CA ALA A 277 -26.84 40.33 -5.48
C ALA A 277 -27.91 39.69 -6.38
N ALA A 278 -27.59 39.30 -7.60
CA ALA A 278 -28.57 38.75 -8.55
C ALA A 278 -28.77 37.22 -8.53
N LEU A 279 -27.84 36.44 -7.92
CA LEU A 279 -27.97 34.96 -7.78
C LEU A 279 -28.30 34.47 -6.38
N VAL A 280 -28.27 35.35 -5.37
CA VAL A 280 -28.45 35.03 -3.95
C VAL A 280 -29.93 35.08 -3.51
N ALA A 281 -30.84 35.48 -4.41
CA ALA A 281 -32.25 35.72 -4.05
C ALA A 281 -33.12 34.46 -3.81
N ARG A 282 -32.55 33.24 -3.72
CA ARG A 282 -33.31 32.01 -3.46
C ARG A 282 -32.85 31.15 -2.27
N CYS A 283 -31.87 31.57 -1.48
CA CYS A 283 -31.51 30.87 -0.23
C CYS A 283 -31.16 31.88 0.85
N SER A 284 -32.17 32.40 1.51
CA SER A 284 -32.05 33.25 2.70
C SER A 284 -31.82 32.39 3.95
N VAL A 285 -30.64 31.79 4.10
CA VAL A 285 -30.06 31.43 5.40
C VAL A 285 -28.55 31.52 5.27
N THR A 286 -27.97 32.61 5.75
CA THR A 286 -26.51 32.76 5.95
C THR A 286 -26.03 31.80 7.04
N ARG A 287 -25.93 30.53 6.73
CA ARG A 287 -25.15 29.58 7.54
C ARG A 287 -23.76 29.56 6.94
N ASN A 288 -22.82 30.30 7.52
CA ASN A 288 -21.40 30.23 7.15
C ASN A 288 -20.85 28.87 7.58
N TYR A 289 -20.95 27.87 6.71
CA TYR A 289 -20.25 26.61 6.89
C TYR A 289 -18.77 26.84 6.65
N LYS A 290 -17.92 26.27 7.49
CA LYS A 290 -16.46 26.36 7.36
C LYS A 290 -15.84 25.00 7.11
N VAL A 291 -14.81 24.96 6.29
CA VAL A 291 -14.02 23.76 6.01
C VAL A 291 -12.54 24.12 5.88
N VAL A 292 -11.68 23.34 6.51
CA VAL A 292 -10.23 23.45 6.28
C VAL A 292 -9.92 22.60 5.07
N TYR A 293 -9.39 23.21 4.03
CA TYR A 293 -8.95 22.50 2.82
C TYR A 293 -7.44 22.45 2.76
N PHE A 294 -6.90 21.23 2.80
CA PHE A 294 -5.49 20.94 2.60
C PHE A 294 -5.30 20.25 1.24
N PRO A 295 -5.06 21.00 0.16
CA PRO A 295 -4.63 20.41 -1.09
C PRO A 295 -3.27 19.74 -0.90
N SER A 296 -3.11 18.54 -1.41
CA SER A 296 -1.86 17.79 -1.32
C SER A 296 -0.70 18.54 -1.97
N CYS A 297 0.54 18.26 -1.55
CA CYS A 297 1.72 18.91 -2.10
C CYS A 297 1.85 18.70 -3.64
N ILE A 298 1.37 17.59 -4.15
CA ILE A 298 1.29 17.31 -5.58
C ILE A 298 0.32 18.28 -6.25
N ASN A 299 -0.89 18.41 -5.75
CA ASN A 299 -1.92 19.29 -6.32
C ASN A 299 -1.60 20.78 -6.15
N GLN A 300 -0.76 21.15 -5.17
CA GLN A 300 -0.21 22.49 -5.04
C GLN A 300 0.88 22.81 -6.08
N THR A 301 1.50 21.82 -6.70
CA THR A 301 2.70 21.98 -7.53
C THR A 301 2.47 21.57 -8.99
N MET A 302 1.61 20.58 -9.20
CA MET A 302 1.34 19.94 -10.48
C MET A 302 -0.10 20.23 -10.93
N GLY A 303 -0.24 20.80 -12.10
CA GLY A 303 -1.54 21.07 -12.73
C GLY A 303 -1.96 19.97 -13.69
N LEU A 304 -2.51 20.36 -14.82
CA LEU A 304 -3.02 19.42 -15.81
C LEU A 304 -1.90 18.91 -16.73
N ALA A 305 -2.02 17.64 -17.13
CA ALA A 305 -1.21 17.08 -18.21
C ALA A 305 -1.58 17.73 -19.54
N LYS A 306 -0.63 17.76 -20.49
CA LYS A 306 -0.90 18.20 -21.86
C LYS A 306 -1.93 17.26 -22.49
N LYS A 307 -2.94 17.84 -23.17
CA LYS A 307 -4.08 17.12 -23.73
C LYS A 307 -5.00 16.45 -22.67
N SER A 308 -5.00 16.95 -21.45
CA SER A 308 -5.99 16.52 -20.45
C SER A 308 -7.39 16.83 -20.97
N PRO A 309 -8.38 15.93 -20.85
CA PRO A 309 -9.78 16.21 -21.16
C PRO A 309 -10.43 17.14 -20.14
N VAL A 310 -9.71 17.46 -19.07
CA VAL A 310 -10.17 18.29 -17.96
C VAL A 310 -9.59 19.69 -18.13
N GLU A 311 -10.41 20.73 -17.98
CA GLU A 311 -10.02 22.11 -18.21
C GLU A 311 -9.38 22.81 -17.02
N GLN A 312 -9.72 22.37 -15.80
CA GLN A 312 -9.26 23.00 -14.57
C GLN A 312 -8.55 22.01 -13.63
N PRO A 313 -7.49 22.44 -12.91
CA PRO A 313 -6.85 21.66 -11.85
C PRO A 313 -7.86 21.24 -10.77
N LEU A 314 -7.56 20.14 -10.09
CA LEU A 314 -8.42 19.59 -9.03
C LEU A 314 -8.69 20.61 -7.91
N VAL A 315 -7.67 21.37 -7.52
CA VAL A 315 -7.78 22.38 -6.46
C VAL A 315 -8.85 23.42 -6.83
N ASN A 316 -8.81 23.94 -8.06
CA ASN A 316 -9.77 24.96 -8.51
C ASN A 316 -11.20 24.41 -8.57
N LYS A 317 -11.36 23.16 -9.01
CA LYS A 317 -12.68 22.49 -9.01
C LYS A 317 -13.20 22.32 -7.60
N MET A 318 -12.36 21.90 -6.66
CA MET A 318 -12.76 21.71 -5.27
C MET A 318 -13.14 23.03 -4.61
N VAL A 319 -12.33 24.08 -4.80
CA VAL A 319 -12.64 25.45 -4.33
C VAL A 319 -14.00 25.91 -4.89
N SER A 320 -14.19 25.80 -6.20
CA SER A 320 -15.45 26.20 -6.85
C SER A 320 -16.66 25.41 -6.32
N LEU A 321 -16.51 24.10 -6.08
CA LEU A 321 -17.57 23.25 -5.55
C LEU A 321 -17.95 23.66 -4.13
N LEU A 322 -16.96 23.86 -3.26
CA LEU A 322 -17.17 24.26 -1.87
C LEU A 322 -17.85 25.64 -1.77
N GLN A 323 -17.40 26.60 -2.61
CA GLN A 323 -18.00 27.93 -2.69
C GLN A 323 -19.46 27.88 -3.16
N LYS A 324 -19.76 27.08 -4.19
CA LYS A 324 -21.14 26.87 -4.66
C LYS A 324 -22.05 26.27 -3.56
N ALA A 325 -21.48 25.46 -2.67
CA ALA A 325 -22.20 24.88 -1.53
C ALA A 325 -22.27 25.82 -0.32
N GLY A 326 -21.77 27.06 -0.43
CA GLY A 326 -21.84 28.07 0.65
C GLY A 326 -20.79 27.88 1.75
N TYR A 327 -19.68 27.21 1.46
CA TYR A 327 -18.59 27.03 2.42
C TYR A 327 -17.55 28.17 2.33
N GLU A 328 -17.17 28.65 3.50
CA GLU A 328 -15.93 29.41 3.71
C GLU A 328 -14.77 28.42 3.78
N ILE A 329 -13.76 28.61 2.94
CA ILE A 329 -12.61 27.71 2.84
C ILE A 329 -11.46 28.31 3.62
N ILE A 330 -10.94 27.54 4.57
CA ILE A 330 -9.78 27.90 5.38
C ILE A 330 -8.59 27.10 4.88
N PHE A 331 -7.52 27.77 4.46
CA PHE A 331 -6.26 27.11 4.15
C PHE A 331 -5.33 27.18 5.36
N PRO A 332 -4.61 26.09 5.69
CA PRO A 332 -3.63 26.12 6.77
C PRO A 332 -2.49 27.11 6.46
N LYS A 333 -1.97 27.76 7.48
CA LYS A 333 -0.82 28.65 7.35
C LYS A 333 0.41 27.91 6.84
N ASP A 334 1.29 28.60 6.14
CA ASP A 334 2.56 28.06 5.64
C ASP A 334 2.40 26.76 4.80
N MET A 335 1.29 26.62 4.09
CA MET A 335 0.90 25.43 3.35
C MET A 335 2.02 24.90 2.42
N ASP A 336 2.88 25.78 1.91
CA ASP A 336 4.03 25.40 1.10
C ASP A 336 5.06 24.54 1.85
N LYS A 337 5.14 24.63 3.15
CA LYS A 337 6.05 23.85 4.01
C LYS A 337 5.44 22.51 4.44
N LEU A 338 4.11 22.37 4.36
CA LEU A 338 3.37 21.24 4.90
C LEU A 338 3.37 20.05 3.96
N CYS A 339 3.47 18.85 4.55
CA CYS A 339 3.36 17.58 3.87
C CYS A 339 2.85 16.51 4.84
N CYS A 340 2.05 15.57 4.33
CA CYS A 340 1.57 14.43 5.10
C CYS A 340 2.67 13.43 5.53
N GLY A 341 3.85 13.48 4.92
CA GLY A 341 4.96 12.59 5.23
C GLY A 341 5.06 11.32 4.36
N THR A 342 4.04 10.95 3.62
CA THR A 342 3.98 9.70 2.83
C THR A 342 5.18 9.51 1.90
N ILE A 343 5.75 10.56 1.31
CA ILE A 343 6.92 10.45 0.42
C ILE A 343 8.17 9.94 1.15
N TRP A 344 8.36 10.29 2.41
CA TRP A 344 9.48 9.80 3.24
C TRP A 344 9.17 8.41 3.81
N GLU A 345 7.95 8.16 4.26
CA GLU A 345 7.51 6.84 4.69
C GLU A 345 7.72 5.79 3.60
N SER A 346 7.27 6.07 2.39
CA SER A 346 7.43 5.17 1.25
C SER A 346 8.92 4.87 0.91
N LYS A 347 9.85 5.67 1.40
CA LYS A 347 11.30 5.47 1.26
C LYS A 347 11.97 4.89 2.52
N GLY A 348 11.19 4.61 3.57
CA GLY A 348 11.71 4.07 4.82
C GLY A 348 12.30 5.12 5.77
N MET A 349 12.02 6.41 5.57
CA MET A 349 12.47 7.51 6.43
C MET A 349 11.34 7.87 7.41
N LEU A 350 10.95 6.92 8.28
CA LEU A 350 9.75 7.04 9.13
C LEU A 350 9.83 8.23 10.10
N ASP A 351 10.98 8.50 10.69
CA ASP A 351 11.16 9.61 11.63
C ASP A 351 11.01 10.99 10.95
N ILE A 352 11.47 11.13 9.71
CA ILE A 352 11.23 12.34 8.92
C ILE A 352 9.75 12.44 8.53
N ALA A 353 9.14 11.32 8.15
CA ALA A 353 7.74 11.25 7.82
C ALA A 353 6.86 11.67 9.01
N ASP A 354 7.14 11.15 10.22
CA ASP A 354 6.42 11.47 11.45
C ASP A 354 6.58 12.95 11.83
N ARG A 355 7.79 13.51 11.71
CA ARG A 355 8.03 14.95 11.90
C ARG A 355 7.16 15.79 10.97
N LYS A 356 7.14 15.47 9.67
CA LYS A 356 6.31 16.20 8.69
C LYS A 356 4.81 16.04 8.94
N THR A 357 4.38 14.88 9.41
CA THR A 357 2.98 14.68 9.79
C THR A 357 2.62 15.48 11.04
N ALA A 358 3.50 15.57 12.03
CA ALA A 358 3.28 16.38 13.23
C ALA A 358 3.21 17.89 12.92
N GLU A 359 4.08 18.39 12.01
CA GLU A 359 4.00 19.77 11.52
C GLU A 359 2.65 20.05 10.85
N LEU A 360 2.17 19.11 10.02
CA LEU A 360 0.87 19.20 9.37
C LEU A 360 -0.28 19.15 10.39
N GLU A 361 -0.23 18.23 11.36
CA GLU A 361 -1.25 18.11 12.41
C GLU A 361 -1.40 19.43 13.18
N ALA A 362 -0.30 20.04 13.57
CA ALA A 362 -0.31 21.32 14.30
C ALA A 362 -0.97 22.43 13.48
N ALA A 363 -0.61 22.56 12.20
CA ALA A 363 -1.19 23.57 11.31
C ALA A 363 -2.69 23.36 11.05
N LEU A 364 -3.10 22.09 10.86
CA LEU A 364 -4.51 21.75 10.67
C LEU A 364 -5.33 21.93 11.96
N TRP A 365 -4.76 21.63 13.12
CA TRP A 365 -5.39 21.86 14.41
C TRP A 365 -5.70 23.33 14.67
N GLU A 366 -4.72 24.21 14.37
CA GLU A 366 -4.91 25.67 14.41
C GLU A 366 -5.99 26.12 13.41
N ALA A 367 -5.87 25.70 12.14
CA ALA A 367 -6.76 26.11 11.07
C ALA A 367 -8.23 25.64 11.30
N SER A 368 -8.41 24.48 11.93
CA SER A 368 -9.74 23.92 12.22
C SER A 368 -10.37 24.44 13.51
N GLU A 369 -9.80 25.45 14.16
CA GLU A 369 -10.21 25.89 15.50
C GLU A 369 -10.31 24.70 16.48
N GLN A 370 -9.21 23.96 16.61
CA GLN A 370 -9.10 22.80 17.50
C GLN A 370 -10.04 21.64 17.13
N GLY A 371 -10.21 21.38 15.82
CA GLY A 371 -11.02 20.28 15.32
C GLY A 371 -12.50 20.59 15.19
N LYS A 372 -12.91 21.84 15.42
CA LYS A 372 -14.29 22.31 15.26
C LYS A 372 -14.78 22.19 13.80
N TYR A 373 -13.93 22.51 12.85
CA TYR A 373 -14.24 22.44 11.43
C TYR A 373 -13.68 21.16 10.81
N PRO A 374 -14.42 20.51 9.87
CA PRO A 374 -13.94 19.35 9.16
C PRO A 374 -12.74 19.72 8.29
N VAL A 375 -11.81 18.77 8.15
CA VAL A 375 -10.61 18.92 7.30
C VAL A 375 -10.77 18.07 6.06
N LEU A 376 -10.61 18.67 4.90
CA LEU A 376 -10.67 18.03 3.58
C LEU A 376 -9.28 17.91 2.99
N CYS A 377 -8.87 16.70 2.60
CA CYS A 377 -7.65 16.42 1.84
C CYS A 377 -7.99 15.77 0.50
N ASP A 378 -7.38 16.24 -0.57
CA ASP A 378 -7.71 15.85 -1.94
C ASP A 378 -6.88 14.70 -2.53
N GLN A 379 -6.08 14.02 -1.70
CA GLN A 379 -5.21 12.95 -2.15
C GLN A 379 -5.30 11.74 -1.22
N SER A 380 -5.77 10.62 -1.76
CA SER A 380 -6.02 9.40 -1.02
C SER A 380 -4.81 8.85 -0.22
N PRO A 381 -3.60 8.69 -0.79
CA PRO A 381 -2.44 8.25 0.00
C PRO A 381 -2.05 9.22 1.13
N CYS A 382 -2.21 10.52 0.92
CA CYS A 382 -1.98 11.52 1.96
C CYS A 382 -2.99 11.35 3.10
N LEU A 383 -4.27 11.23 2.75
CA LEU A 383 -5.35 11.09 3.72
C LEU A 383 -5.22 9.78 4.51
N HIS A 384 -4.83 8.68 3.87
CA HIS A 384 -4.59 7.40 4.54
C HIS A 384 -3.58 7.57 5.67
N ARG A 385 -2.38 8.07 5.38
CA ARG A 385 -1.38 8.34 6.42
C ARG A 385 -1.86 9.34 7.46
N MET A 386 -2.53 10.42 7.04
CA MET A 386 -3.08 11.40 7.98
C MET A 386 -4.07 10.73 8.95
N ARG A 387 -4.95 9.85 8.47
CA ARG A 387 -5.90 9.10 9.32
C ARG A 387 -5.21 8.13 10.27
N GLU A 388 -4.09 7.54 9.87
CA GLU A 388 -3.30 6.67 10.75
C GLU A 388 -2.64 7.43 11.89
N CYS A 389 -2.10 8.61 11.62
CA CYS A 389 -1.30 9.36 12.58
C CYS A 389 -2.10 10.44 13.34
N ILE A 390 -3.06 11.10 12.70
CA ILE A 390 -3.82 12.23 13.25
C ILE A 390 -5.18 11.73 13.75
N LYS A 391 -5.38 11.67 15.06
CA LYS A 391 -6.64 11.19 15.70
C LYS A 391 -7.49 12.30 16.31
N LYS A 392 -6.96 13.52 16.43
CA LYS A 392 -7.62 14.62 17.15
C LYS A 392 -8.71 15.32 16.33
N MET A 393 -8.74 15.16 15.01
CA MET A 393 -9.67 15.86 14.13
C MET A 393 -10.28 14.94 13.08
N LYS A 394 -11.43 15.32 12.54
CA LYS A 394 -12.12 14.58 11.50
C LYS A 394 -11.58 14.96 10.12
N LEU A 395 -11.04 13.97 9.43
CA LEU A 395 -10.42 14.09 8.12
C LEU A 395 -11.30 13.43 7.07
N TYR A 396 -11.54 14.13 5.97
CA TYR A 396 -12.42 13.68 4.90
C TYR A 396 -11.71 13.68 3.55
N GLU A 397 -12.05 12.73 2.70
CA GLU A 397 -11.72 12.79 1.29
C GLU A 397 -12.83 13.49 0.47
N PRO A 398 -12.58 13.86 -0.80
CA PRO A 398 -13.56 14.60 -1.59
C PRO A 398 -14.91 13.90 -1.75
N ALA A 399 -14.95 12.61 -2.08
CA ALA A 399 -16.19 11.89 -2.30
C ALA A 399 -17.01 11.76 -1.00
N GLU A 400 -16.36 11.42 0.09
CA GLU A 400 -16.96 11.34 1.43
C GLU A 400 -17.49 12.72 1.89
N PHE A 401 -16.70 13.78 1.69
CA PHE A 401 -17.12 15.14 2.04
C PHE A 401 -18.33 15.60 1.23
N ILE A 402 -18.32 15.34 -0.09
CA ILE A 402 -19.45 15.65 -0.97
C ILE A 402 -20.71 14.89 -0.51
N TYR A 403 -20.59 13.61 -0.27
CA TYR A 403 -21.71 12.79 0.16
C TYR A 403 -22.27 13.25 1.52
N THR A 404 -21.40 13.48 2.49
CA THR A 404 -21.79 13.80 3.87
C THR A 404 -22.34 15.22 4.02
N PHE A 405 -21.73 16.19 3.34
CA PHE A 405 -21.98 17.61 3.63
C PHE A 405 -22.57 18.42 2.47
N LEU A 406 -22.34 17.99 1.21
CA LEU A 406 -22.74 18.78 0.05
C LEU A 406 -23.94 18.22 -0.71
N ARG A 407 -24.25 16.95 -0.52
CA ARG A 407 -25.32 16.25 -1.27
C ARG A 407 -26.65 17.00 -1.25
N GLU A 408 -27.05 17.50 -0.07
CA GLU A 408 -28.32 18.22 0.09
C GLU A 408 -28.25 19.72 -0.22
N LYS A 409 -27.02 20.25 -0.42
CA LYS A 409 -26.79 21.68 -0.69
C LYS A 409 -26.62 21.99 -2.16
N LEU A 410 -26.41 20.97 -2.98
CA LEU A 410 -26.13 21.10 -4.39
C LEU A 410 -27.16 20.32 -5.21
N ILE A 411 -27.52 20.87 -6.36
CA ILE A 411 -28.33 20.18 -7.37
C ILE A 411 -27.40 19.47 -8.33
N PHE A 412 -27.46 18.15 -8.36
CA PHE A 412 -26.65 17.33 -9.27
C PHE A 412 -27.48 16.97 -10.51
N THR A 413 -26.91 17.19 -11.68
CA THR A 413 -27.50 16.74 -12.93
C THR A 413 -27.06 15.30 -13.20
N PRO A 414 -27.98 14.34 -13.35
CA PRO A 414 -27.63 12.96 -13.68
C PRO A 414 -26.86 12.87 -14.99
N ILE A 415 -25.85 12.03 -15.04
CA ILE A 415 -25.08 11.74 -16.25
C ILE A 415 -25.48 10.34 -16.73
N ASN A 416 -26.08 10.26 -17.91
CA ASN A 416 -26.46 8.99 -18.51
C ASN A 416 -25.31 8.42 -19.37
N ARG A 417 -24.24 7.96 -18.71
CA ARG A 417 -23.13 7.26 -19.36
C ARG A 417 -22.50 6.26 -18.37
N PRO A 418 -21.87 5.19 -18.85
CA PRO A 418 -21.10 4.28 -17.98
C PRO A 418 -19.98 5.02 -17.26
N VAL A 419 -19.81 4.73 -15.97
CA VAL A 419 -18.74 5.25 -15.12
C VAL A 419 -17.96 4.08 -14.55
N ALA A 420 -16.66 4.03 -14.82
CA ALA A 420 -15.75 3.10 -14.16
C ALA A 420 -15.31 3.69 -12.82
N ILE A 421 -15.47 2.91 -11.75
CA ILE A 421 -15.04 3.30 -10.40
C ILE A 421 -13.81 2.48 -10.06
N HIS A 422 -12.71 3.17 -9.75
CA HIS A 422 -11.53 2.58 -9.13
C HIS A 422 -11.48 2.98 -7.66
N ILE A 423 -11.65 1.99 -6.78
CA ILE A 423 -11.62 2.21 -5.33
C ILE A 423 -10.17 2.43 -4.89
N THR A 424 -9.88 3.60 -4.34
CA THR A 424 -8.57 3.95 -3.80
C THR A 424 -8.49 3.64 -2.30
N LEU A 425 -7.29 3.64 -1.74
CA LEU A 425 -7.01 3.30 -0.33
C LEU A 425 -7.93 3.97 0.69
N SER A 426 -8.23 5.25 0.54
CA SER A 426 -9.09 5.97 1.47
C SER A 426 -10.57 5.60 1.35
N LEU A 427 -11.00 5.12 0.18
CA LEU A 427 -12.38 4.70 -0.06
C LEU A 427 -12.69 3.29 0.41
N ILE A 428 -11.68 2.45 0.58
CA ILE A 428 -11.82 1.06 1.02
C ILE A 428 -12.48 0.99 2.40
N HIS A 429 -12.13 1.90 3.30
CA HIS A 429 -12.71 1.96 4.65
C HIS A 429 -14.09 2.62 4.72
N ILE A 430 -14.59 3.18 3.60
CA ILE A 430 -15.90 3.83 3.53
C ILE A 430 -16.95 2.87 2.97
N SER A 431 -16.54 1.85 2.23
CA SER A 431 -17.43 0.90 1.56
C SER A 431 -17.78 -0.34 2.39
N GLU A 432 -17.40 -0.39 3.66
CA GLU A 432 -17.93 -1.41 4.58
C GLU A 432 -19.36 -1.02 5.00
N PRO A 433 -20.33 -1.95 4.84
CA PRO A 433 -21.73 -1.69 5.20
C PRO A 433 -21.94 -1.54 6.70
#